data_ee31f9406dd8ce8458d690d33f6e29fc
#
_entry.id   ee31f9406dd8ce8458d690d33f6e29fc
#
_cell.length_a   1.000
_cell.length_b   1.000
_cell.length_c   1.000
_cell.angle_alpha   90.00
_cell.angle_beta   90.00
_cell.angle_gamma   90.00
#
_symmetry.space_group_name_H-M   'P 1'
#
loop_
_entity.id
_entity.type
_entity.pdbx_description
1 polymer ?
#
loop_
_entity_poly.entity_id
_entity_poly.type
_entity_poly.pdbx_seq_one_letter_code
_entity_poly.pdbx_strand_id
1 'polypeptide(L)'
;MSSHEPFLTEIVNNPANMEPRLVYADWLIENGDPLGEFIQAQIELAGDCTPARKKELSRIQKSSKPKIPAKHKLAKQHLRKPEYRHGFIEHATIGLQAFIDHGKALCQQYPLRSIQLTAGSNKMENLIECAHLKHIEAIDFRSNDFDSQSVEVFANCEHFKNLRSVHFRSSNFGLPAAKAMANSKHLVKFESIEFSNNKQWNDDCMEAICQSKTLGGLKRICLEGADLSRGFCKHLASAKFRNSLESFEITFAEIGDNGLEELISNPFPNLKTLLLNACDLSGKGLEFLCKNHKRLPKLTTLGLNFNAIDDRGAIALSKSEFLTQLLSVRMSQNELGLEGLKAIGGSPKRNKKTKFYLPKNKVRGGQLSHLIQLHGNFGSFDRDRVAAVRP
;
A
#
# COMPACT_ATOMS: atom_id res chain seq x y z
N MET A 1 -38.60 -2.58 23.22
CA MET A 1 -37.14 -2.75 22.97
C MET A 1 -36.88 -2.24 21.56
N SER A 2 -36.16 -1.12 21.40
CA SER A 2 -35.80 -0.65 20.08
C SER A 2 -34.85 -1.68 19.44
N SER A 3 -35.15 -2.07 18.20
CA SER A 3 -34.40 -3.08 17.47
C SER A 3 -33.03 -2.53 17.06
N HIS A 4 -31.99 -3.35 17.11
CA HIS A 4 -30.65 -3.04 16.51
C HIS A 4 -30.70 -2.82 14.98
N GLU A 5 -31.73 -3.39 14.33
CA GLU A 5 -31.79 -3.50 12.86
C GLU A 5 -31.76 -2.16 12.11
N PRO A 6 -32.44 -1.08 12.54
CA PRO A 6 -32.35 0.19 11.82
C PRO A 6 -30.93 0.75 11.75
N PHE A 7 -30.19 0.71 12.86
CA PHE A 7 -28.80 1.17 12.93
C PHE A 7 -27.89 0.35 12.01
N LEU A 8 -28.00 -0.98 12.09
CA LEU A 8 -27.18 -1.89 11.29
C LEU A 8 -27.47 -1.73 9.79
N THR A 9 -28.73 -1.55 9.44
CA THR A 9 -29.14 -1.34 8.06
C THR A 9 -28.52 -0.06 7.48
N GLU A 10 -28.55 1.04 8.24
CA GLU A 10 -27.95 2.31 7.81
C GLU A 10 -26.43 2.18 7.68
N ILE A 11 -25.75 1.56 8.66
CA ILE A 11 -24.30 1.33 8.64
C ILE A 11 -23.87 0.47 7.44
N VAL A 12 -24.64 -0.56 7.11
CA VAL A 12 -24.34 -1.46 5.99
C VAL A 12 -24.57 -0.75 4.66
N ASN A 13 -25.65 0.04 4.54
CA ASN A 13 -25.97 0.76 3.30
C ASN A 13 -25.00 1.91 3.03
N ASN A 14 -24.51 2.57 4.08
CA ASN A 14 -23.62 3.73 4.01
C ASN A 14 -22.33 3.50 4.84
N PRO A 15 -21.52 2.48 4.51
CA PRO A 15 -20.39 2.06 5.35
C PRO A 15 -19.28 3.10 5.50
N ALA A 16 -19.24 4.11 4.64
CA ALA A 16 -18.30 5.23 4.73
C ALA A 16 -18.75 6.32 5.71
N ASN A 17 -20.04 6.38 6.08
CA ASN A 17 -20.57 7.35 7.02
C ASN A 17 -20.31 6.88 8.46
N MET A 18 -19.62 7.72 9.25
CA MET A 18 -19.29 7.41 10.65
C MET A 18 -20.42 7.79 11.63
N GLU A 19 -21.29 8.72 11.27
CA GLU A 19 -22.34 9.22 12.14
C GLU A 19 -23.31 8.13 12.62
N PRO A 20 -23.89 7.25 11.77
CA PRO A 20 -24.75 6.16 12.23
C PRO A 20 -24.04 5.19 13.19
N ARG A 21 -22.70 5.06 13.06
CA ARG A 21 -21.91 4.19 13.95
C ARG A 21 -21.75 4.80 15.33
N LEU A 22 -21.55 6.11 15.41
CA LEU A 22 -21.47 6.82 16.70
C LEU A 22 -22.82 6.81 17.42
N VAL A 23 -23.91 7.11 16.72
CA VAL A 23 -25.26 7.03 17.29
C VAL A 23 -25.58 5.62 17.80
N TYR A 24 -25.19 4.60 17.04
CA TYR A 24 -25.37 3.21 17.48
C TYR A 24 -24.49 2.86 18.67
N ALA A 25 -23.27 3.36 18.72
CA ALA A 25 -22.37 3.14 19.86
C ALA A 25 -22.91 3.75 21.15
N ASP A 26 -23.42 4.99 21.08
CA ASP A 26 -24.04 5.67 22.22
C ASP A 26 -25.26 4.88 22.73
N TRP A 27 -26.15 4.47 21.82
CA TRP A 27 -27.29 3.64 22.17
C TRP A 27 -26.89 2.30 22.84
N LEU A 28 -25.82 1.65 22.35
CA LEU A 28 -25.29 0.42 22.96
C LEU A 28 -24.75 0.66 24.37
N ILE A 29 -24.02 1.75 24.60
CA ILE A 29 -23.49 2.15 25.92
C ILE A 29 -24.63 2.40 26.91
N GLU A 30 -25.66 3.13 26.50
CA GLU A 30 -26.85 3.38 27.30
C GLU A 30 -27.61 2.07 27.71
N ASN A 31 -27.49 1.05 26.86
CA ASN A 31 -28.05 -0.29 27.13
C ASN A 31 -27.06 -1.28 27.80
N GLY A 32 -25.87 -0.80 28.20
CA GLY A 32 -24.87 -1.60 28.89
C GLY A 32 -24.13 -2.63 27.99
N ASP A 33 -24.19 -2.47 26.68
CA ASP A 33 -23.48 -3.35 25.74
C ASP A 33 -22.04 -2.87 25.49
N PRO A 34 -21.00 -3.66 25.85
CA PRO A 34 -19.59 -3.28 25.68
C PRO A 34 -19.16 -3.08 24.22
N LEU A 35 -19.98 -3.50 23.26
CA LEU A 35 -19.73 -3.24 21.84
C LEU A 35 -19.72 -1.73 21.53
N GLY A 36 -20.51 -0.92 22.28
CA GLY A 36 -20.51 0.52 22.10
C GLY A 36 -19.15 1.17 22.37
N GLU A 37 -18.53 0.82 23.52
CA GLU A 37 -17.17 1.29 23.83
C GLU A 37 -16.14 0.83 22.80
N PHE A 38 -16.28 -0.39 22.28
CA PHE A 38 -15.40 -0.91 21.24
C PHE A 38 -15.50 -0.10 19.93
N ILE A 39 -16.73 0.26 19.50
CA ILE A 39 -16.98 1.07 18.30
C ILE A 39 -16.35 2.44 18.47
N GLN A 40 -16.63 3.14 19.57
CA GLN A 40 -16.07 4.46 19.84
C GLN A 40 -14.53 4.42 19.88
N ALA A 41 -13.95 3.45 20.58
CA ALA A 41 -12.51 3.30 20.68
C ALA A 41 -11.85 3.08 19.30
N GLN A 42 -12.48 2.33 18.41
CA GLN A 42 -11.94 2.13 17.06
C GLN A 42 -12.04 3.37 16.19
N ILE A 43 -13.12 4.11 16.28
CA ILE A 43 -13.29 5.37 15.53
C ILE A 43 -12.29 6.41 16.01
N GLU A 44 -12.12 6.57 17.33
CA GLU A 44 -11.14 7.51 17.89
C GLU A 44 -9.70 7.14 17.54
N LEU A 45 -9.35 5.83 17.55
CA LEU A 45 -8.01 5.36 17.14
C LEU A 45 -7.68 5.57 15.67
N ALA A 46 -8.70 5.70 14.83
CA ALA A 46 -8.52 5.99 13.40
C ALA A 46 -8.18 7.48 13.15
N GLY A 47 -8.44 8.35 14.11
CA GLY A 47 -8.08 9.77 14.12
C GLY A 47 -6.75 10.06 14.83
N ASP A 48 -6.47 11.35 14.98
CA ASP A 48 -5.30 11.83 15.72
C ASP A 48 -5.55 11.77 17.23
N CYS A 49 -4.79 10.93 17.93
CA CYS A 49 -4.85 10.82 19.38
C CYS A 49 -3.46 10.79 20.02
N THR A 50 -3.38 11.27 21.28
CA THR A 50 -2.13 11.27 22.04
C THR A 50 -1.63 9.84 22.33
N PRO A 51 -0.31 9.63 22.54
CA PRO A 51 0.22 8.31 22.84
C PRO A 51 -0.42 7.64 24.09
N ALA A 52 -0.75 8.45 25.11
CA ALA A 52 -1.42 7.96 26.32
C ALA A 52 -2.83 7.47 26.00
N ARG A 53 -3.62 8.27 25.27
CA ARG A 53 -4.98 7.92 24.85
C ARG A 53 -4.99 6.71 23.92
N LYS A 54 -4.03 6.62 22.99
CA LYS A 54 -3.86 5.45 22.11
C LYS A 54 -3.64 4.16 22.89
N LYS A 55 -2.88 4.21 23.99
CA LYS A 55 -2.64 3.05 24.87
C LYS A 55 -3.92 2.62 25.60
N GLU A 56 -4.70 3.56 26.09
CA GLU A 56 -5.99 3.32 26.74
C GLU A 56 -6.98 2.70 25.78
N LEU A 57 -7.22 3.33 24.63
CA LEU A 57 -8.12 2.83 23.58
C LEU A 57 -7.73 1.43 23.09
N SER A 58 -6.42 1.16 22.99
CA SER A 58 -5.92 -0.18 22.63
C SER A 58 -6.24 -1.24 23.69
N ARG A 59 -6.36 -0.86 24.97
CA ARG A 59 -6.81 -1.77 26.04
C ARG A 59 -8.30 -2.06 25.89
N ILE A 60 -9.12 -1.04 25.68
CA ILE A 60 -10.57 -1.19 25.43
C ILE A 60 -10.80 -2.11 24.23
N GLN A 61 -10.09 -1.90 23.13
CA GLN A 61 -10.20 -2.78 21.96
C GLN A 61 -9.91 -4.26 22.26
N LYS A 62 -8.96 -4.52 23.14
CA LYS A 62 -8.61 -5.92 23.51
C LYS A 62 -9.63 -6.56 24.42
N SER A 63 -10.17 -5.81 25.39
CA SER A 63 -11.14 -6.33 26.37
C SER A 63 -12.53 -6.52 25.79
N SER A 64 -12.94 -5.63 24.88
CA SER A 64 -14.32 -5.58 24.35
C SER A 64 -14.44 -6.10 22.90
N LYS A 65 -13.39 -6.75 22.36
CA LYS A 65 -13.41 -7.26 20.97
C LYS A 65 -14.55 -8.25 20.75
N PRO A 66 -15.53 -7.93 19.90
CA PRO A 66 -16.68 -8.79 19.68
C PRO A 66 -16.30 -10.07 18.94
N LYS A 67 -17.12 -11.10 19.13
CA LYS A 67 -17.07 -12.35 18.37
C LYS A 67 -18.21 -12.38 17.37
N ILE A 68 -18.03 -13.08 16.24
CA ILE A 68 -19.14 -13.34 15.32
C ILE A 68 -20.22 -14.12 16.06
N PRO A 69 -21.47 -13.60 16.16
CA PRO A 69 -22.55 -14.24 16.88
C PRO A 69 -22.85 -15.66 16.38
N ALA A 70 -23.28 -16.54 17.27
CA ALA A 70 -23.59 -17.95 16.93
C ALA A 70 -24.67 -18.08 15.84
N LYS A 71 -25.65 -17.17 15.86
CA LYS A 71 -26.72 -17.11 14.86
C LYS A 71 -26.27 -16.75 13.45
N HIS A 72 -25.09 -16.11 13.29
CA HIS A 72 -24.52 -15.71 12.00
C HIS A 72 -23.73 -16.88 11.38
N LYS A 73 -24.40 -17.95 11.01
CA LYS A 73 -23.79 -19.21 10.54
C LYS A 73 -22.91 -19.01 9.30
N LEU A 74 -23.39 -18.29 8.28
CA LEU A 74 -22.64 -18.00 7.05
C LEU A 74 -21.34 -17.24 7.35
N ALA A 75 -21.40 -16.22 8.19
CA ALA A 75 -20.23 -15.45 8.57
C ALA A 75 -19.18 -16.30 9.30
N LYS A 76 -19.62 -17.16 10.24
CA LYS A 76 -18.71 -18.10 10.92
C LYS A 76 -18.06 -19.11 9.98
N GLN A 77 -18.77 -19.54 8.96
CA GLN A 77 -18.30 -20.52 7.99
C GLN A 77 -17.34 -19.91 6.97
N HIS A 78 -17.62 -18.70 6.50
CA HIS A 78 -16.97 -18.14 5.31
C HIS A 78 -16.06 -16.93 5.58
N LEU A 79 -16.28 -16.13 6.66
CA LEU A 79 -15.39 -15.03 6.99
C LEU A 79 -14.17 -15.54 7.77
N ARG A 80 -13.02 -15.59 7.10
CA ARG A 80 -11.72 -15.92 7.69
C ARG A 80 -10.94 -14.64 7.96
N LYS A 81 -10.12 -14.63 9.02
CA LYS A 81 -9.31 -13.47 9.43
C LYS A 81 -10.09 -12.14 9.43
N PRO A 82 -11.27 -12.09 10.08
CA PRO A 82 -12.07 -10.87 10.09
C PRO A 82 -11.31 -9.75 10.81
N GLU A 83 -11.25 -8.58 10.16
CA GLU A 83 -10.70 -7.36 10.74
C GLU A 83 -11.83 -6.39 11.06
N TYR A 84 -11.82 -5.93 12.29
CA TYR A 84 -12.75 -4.91 12.74
C TYR A 84 -12.15 -3.53 12.47
N ARG A 85 -12.90 -2.68 11.76
CA ARG A 85 -12.59 -1.28 11.53
C ARG A 85 -13.82 -0.47 11.91
N HIS A 86 -13.62 0.63 12.64
CA HIS A 86 -14.71 1.48 13.11
C HIS A 86 -15.85 0.70 13.80
N GLY A 87 -15.49 -0.35 14.54
CA GLY A 87 -16.42 -1.20 15.31
C GLY A 87 -17.00 -2.40 14.59
N PHE A 88 -16.83 -2.53 13.28
CA PHE A 88 -17.49 -3.58 12.48
C PHE A 88 -16.47 -4.39 11.66
N ILE A 89 -16.88 -5.59 11.24
CA ILE A 89 -16.10 -6.37 10.29
C ILE A 89 -16.21 -5.69 8.93
N GLU A 90 -15.16 -4.97 8.52
CA GLU A 90 -15.05 -4.32 7.22
C GLU A 90 -14.09 -5.04 6.28
N HIS A 91 -13.23 -5.92 6.80
CA HIS A 91 -12.33 -6.74 6.01
C HIS A 91 -12.42 -8.21 6.42
N ALA A 92 -12.38 -9.09 5.43
CA ALA A 92 -12.27 -10.55 5.67
C ALA A 92 -11.66 -11.26 4.47
N THR A 93 -11.09 -12.43 4.74
CA THR A 93 -10.71 -13.40 3.69
C THR A 93 -11.89 -14.33 3.45
N ILE A 94 -12.29 -14.50 2.18
CA ILE A 94 -13.46 -15.29 1.77
C ILE A 94 -13.05 -16.14 0.56
N GLY A 95 -13.51 -17.37 0.47
CA GLY A 95 -13.37 -18.17 -0.75
C GLY A 95 -14.14 -17.51 -1.91
N LEU A 96 -13.55 -17.44 -3.11
CA LEU A 96 -14.19 -16.78 -4.26
C LEU A 96 -15.58 -17.34 -4.55
N GLN A 97 -15.74 -18.67 -4.59
CA GLN A 97 -17.05 -19.28 -4.78
C GLN A 97 -18.04 -18.93 -3.64
N ALA A 98 -17.57 -18.96 -2.40
CA ALA A 98 -18.42 -18.61 -1.25
C ALA A 98 -18.87 -17.13 -1.29
N PHE A 99 -18.04 -16.23 -1.84
CA PHE A 99 -18.43 -14.85 -2.03
C PHE A 99 -19.45 -14.69 -3.17
N ILE A 100 -19.32 -15.45 -4.26
CA ILE A 100 -20.33 -15.48 -5.33
C ILE A 100 -21.67 -15.97 -4.77
N ASP A 101 -21.68 -17.08 -4.03
CA ASP A 101 -22.90 -17.72 -3.54
C ASP A 101 -23.57 -16.99 -2.37
N HIS A 102 -22.78 -16.40 -1.47
CA HIS A 102 -23.26 -15.89 -0.18
C HIS A 102 -22.91 -14.43 0.08
N GLY A 103 -22.15 -13.77 -0.81
CA GLY A 103 -21.63 -12.41 -0.61
C GLY A 103 -22.75 -11.39 -0.36
N LYS A 104 -23.93 -11.53 -1.03
CA LYS A 104 -25.10 -10.67 -0.80
C LYS A 104 -25.51 -10.71 0.68
N ALA A 105 -25.71 -11.89 1.23
CA ALA A 105 -26.13 -12.06 2.62
C ALA A 105 -25.05 -11.59 3.61
N LEU A 106 -23.77 -11.83 3.29
CA LEU A 106 -22.64 -11.36 4.11
C LEU A 106 -22.54 -9.84 4.11
N CYS A 107 -22.68 -9.17 2.95
CA CYS A 107 -22.69 -7.71 2.85
C CYS A 107 -23.92 -7.05 3.45
N GLN A 108 -25.05 -7.74 3.53
CA GLN A 108 -26.24 -7.27 4.27
C GLN A 108 -26.08 -7.37 5.79
N GLN A 109 -25.22 -8.27 6.25
CA GLN A 109 -24.99 -8.53 7.67
C GLN A 109 -23.79 -7.74 8.24
N TYR A 110 -22.80 -7.46 7.41
CA TYR A 110 -21.57 -6.75 7.78
C TYR A 110 -21.21 -5.70 6.71
N PRO A 111 -20.75 -4.51 7.13
CA PRO A 111 -20.34 -3.44 6.19
C PRO A 111 -18.99 -3.76 5.55
N LEU A 112 -18.91 -4.87 4.80
CA LEU A 112 -17.69 -5.28 4.12
C LEU A 112 -17.31 -4.26 3.05
N ARG A 113 -16.11 -3.72 3.15
CA ARG A 113 -15.52 -2.77 2.19
C ARG A 113 -14.24 -3.30 1.56
N SER A 114 -13.57 -4.22 2.22
CA SER A 114 -12.33 -4.82 1.75
C SER A 114 -12.41 -6.33 1.87
N ILE A 115 -12.06 -7.05 0.83
CA ILE A 115 -12.09 -8.51 0.82
C ILE A 115 -10.82 -9.08 0.21
N GLN A 116 -10.31 -10.16 0.79
CA GLN A 116 -9.35 -11.03 0.16
C GLN A 116 -10.08 -12.25 -0.38
N LEU A 117 -10.08 -12.45 -1.69
CA LEU A 117 -10.69 -13.60 -2.34
C LEU A 117 -9.64 -14.70 -2.56
N THR A 118 -9.98 -15.93 -2.18
CA THR A 118 -9.06 -17.08 -2.25
C THR A 118 -9.66 -18.25 -3.00
N ALA A 119 -8.80 -19.12 -3.53
CA ALA A 119 -9.18 -20.40 -4.13
C ALA A 119 -10.21 -20.28 -5.28
N GLY A 120 -9.91 -19.40 -6.25
CA GLY A 120 -10.75 -19.24 -7.44
C GLY A 120 -9.90 -19.08 -8.70
N SER A 121 -9.87 -20.08 -9.54
CA SER A 121 -9.45 -19.95 -10.94
C SER A 121 -10.68 -19.77 -11.81
N ASN A 122 -10.58 -18.95 -12.87
CA ASN A 122 -11.56 -18.81 -13.95
C ASN A 122 -13.02 -18.50 -13.56
N LYS A 123 -13.25 -17.65 -12.54
CA LYS A 123 -14.60 -17.28 -12.10
C LYS A 123 -14.81 -15.75 -12.06
N MET A 124 -13.99 -15.01 -12.78
CA MET A 124 -14.14 -13.55 -12.83
C MET A 124 -15.48 -13.13 -13.41
N GLU A 125 -15.94 -13.82 -14.46
CA GLU A 125 -17.22 -13.61 -15.09
C GLU A 125 -18.40 -13.73 -14.11
N ASN A 126 -18.39 -14.79 -13.29
CA ASN A 126 -19.41 -14.96 -12.25
C ASN A 126 -19.31 -13.93 -11.12
N LEU A 127 -18.09 -13.52 -10.78
CA LEU A 127 -17.86 -12.52 -9.74
C LEU A 127 -18.42 -11.15 -10.15
N ILE A 128 -18.20 -10.72 -11.39
CA ILE A 128 -18.66 -9.39 -11.86
C ILE A 128 -20.18 -9.24 -11.90
N GLU A 129 -20.93 -10.35 -11.94
CA GLU A 129 -22.41 -10.36 -11.87
C GLU A 129 -22.91 -10.06 -10.43
N CYS A 130 -22.03 -10.03 -9.45
CA CYS A 130 -22.41 -9.83 -8.06
C CYS A 130 -22.68 -8.36 -7.74
N ALA A 131 -23.94 -7.91 -7.78
CA ALA A 131 -24.33 -6.52 -7.52
C ALA A 131 -23.87 -5.97 -6.14
N HIS A 132 -23.60 -6.83 -5.17
CA HIS A 132 -23.08 -6.44 -3.86
C HIS A 132 -21.60 -5.98 -3.89
N LEU A 133 -20.89 -6.18 -4.99
CA LEU A 133 -19.56 -5.58 -5.22
C LEU A 133 -19.58 -4.04 -5.16
N LYS A 134 -20.73 -3.41 -5.36
CA LYS A 134 -20.88 -1.94 -5.26
C LYS A 134 -20.45 -1.35 -3.92
N HIS A 135 -20.40 -2.15 -2.85
CA HIS A 135 -19.97 -1.73 -1.51
C HIS A 135 -18.47 -1.94 -1.28
N ILE A 136 -17.82 -2.72 -2.16
CA ILE A 136 -16.41 -3.09 -2.01
C ILE A 136 -15.50 -1.99 -2.55
N GLU A 137 -14.56 -1.57 -1.75
CA GLU A 137 -13.55 -0.56 -2.07
C GLU A 137 -12.15 -1.15 -2.33
N ALA A 138 -11.89 -2.35 -1.78
CA ALA A 138 -10.61 -3.02 -1.96
C ALA A 138 -10.78 -4.52 -2.18
N ILE A 139 -10.12 -5.07 -3.19
CA ILE A 139 -10.11 -6.51 -3.45
C ILE A 139 -8.66 -6.99 -3.55
N ASP A 140 -8.35 -8.04 -2.80
CA ASP A 140 -7.08 -8.73 -2.85
C ASP A 140 -7.26 -10.10 -3.51
N PHE A 141 -6.64 -10.26 -4.67
CA PHE A 141 -6.67 -11.50 -5.46
C PHE A 141 -5.37 -12.30 -5.39
N ARG A 142 -4.49 -12.03 -4.43
CA ARG A 142 -3.15 -12.65 -4.36
C ARG A 142 -3.10 -14.17 -4.35
N SER A 143 -4.20 -14.83 -4.08
CA SER A 143 -4.28 -16.30 -4.03
C SER A 143 -5.08 -16.90 -5.20
N ASN A 144 -5.11 -16.20 -6.33
CA ASN A 144 -5.83 -16.63 -7.52
C ASN A 144 -4.94 -16.47 -8.76
N ASP A 145 -5.12 -17.36 -9.72
CA ASP A 145 -4.47 -17.30 -11.02
C ASP A 145 -5.45 -16.72 -12.03
N PHE A 146 -5.28 -15.43 -12.34
CA PHE A 146 -6.04 -14.74 -13.37
C PHE A 146 -5.13 -14.41 -14.56
N ASP A 147 -5.70 -14.44 -15.75
CA ASP A 147 -5.07 -14.07 -17.02
C ASP A 147 -5.51 -12.68 -17.50
N SER A 148 -5.02 -12.26 -18.66
CA SER A 148 -5.41 -10.98 -19.25
C SER A 148 -6.91 -10.86 -19.48
N GLN A 149 -7.57 -11.93 -19.93
CA GLN A 149 -9.02 -11.94 -20.17
C GLN A 149 -9.80 -11.71 -18.87
N SER A 150 -9.39 -12.35 -17.79
CA SER A 150 -9.98 -12.13 -16.46
C SER A 150 -9.89 -10.65 -16.02
N VAL A 151 -8.77 -9.96 -16.31
CA VAL A 151 -8.61 -8.54 -15.98
C VAL A 151 -9.41 -7.64 -16.94
N GLU A 152 -9.58 -8.02 -18.20
CA GLU A 152 -10.47 -7.32 -19.13
C GLU A 152 -11.91 -7.37 -18.65
N VAL A 153 -12.37 -8.54 -18.23
CA VAL A 153 -13.71 -8.74 -17.64
C VAL A 153 -13.85 -7.92 -16.36
N PHE A 154 -12.86 -7.97 -15.46
CA PHE A 154 -12.80 -7.16 -14.24
C PHE A 154 -12.93 -5.66 -14.53
N ALA A 155 -12.16 -5.13 -15.49
CA ALA A 155 -12.14 -3.71 -15.79
C ALA A 155 -13.49 -3.18 -16.34
N ASN A 156 -14.33 -4.07 -16.88
CA ASN A 156 -15.64 -3.76 -17.42
C ASN A 156 -16.79 -3.96 -16.44
N CYS A 157 -16.52 -4.34 -15.19
CA CYS A 157 -17.56 -4.55 -14.18
C CYS A 157 -18.21 -3.23 -13.74
N GLU A 158 -19.50 -3.08 -14.01
CA GLU A 158 -20.28 -1.88 -13.67
C GLU A 158 -20.46 -1.68 -12.15
N HIS A 159 -20.27 -2.73 -11.36
CA HIS A 159 -20.43 -2.68 -9.91
C HIS A 159 -19.20 -2.07 -9.20
N PHE A 160 -18.07 -1.87 -9.88
CA PHE A 160 -16.84 -1.34 -9.28
C PHE A 160 -16.77 0.19 -9.14
N LYS A 161 -17.92 0.88 -9.11
CA LYS A 161 -17.98 2.34 -8.94
C LYS A 161 -17.32 2.88 -7.67
N ASN A 162 -17.17 2.04 -6.65
CA ASN A 162 -16.52 2.41 -5.38
C ASN A 162 -15.15 1.77 -5.19
N LEU A 163 -14.71 0.94 -6.13
CA LEU A 163 -13.42 0.27 -6.03
C LEU A 163 -12.28 1.29 -6.09
N ARG A 164 -11.41 1.24 -5.07
CA ARG A 164 -10.24 2.12 -4.92
C ARG A 164 -8.93 1.36 -5.11
N SER A 165 -8.90 0.09 -4.75
CA SER A 165 -7.66 -0.69 -4.85
C SER A 165 -7.90 -2.14 -5.27
N VAL A 166 -6.96 -2.66 -6.03
CA VAL A 166 -6.87 -4.08 -6.35
C VAL A 166 -5.44 -4.56 -6.18
N HIS A 167 -5.31 -5.78 -5.66
CA HIS A 167 -4.03 -6.45 -5.58
C HIS A 167 -4.11 -7.79 -6.32
N PHE A 168 -3.29 -7.96 -7.34
CA PHE A 168 -3.08 -9.23 -8.03
C PHE A 168 -1.67 -9.76 -7.76
N ARG A 169 -1.52 -11.08 -7.72
CA ARG A 169 -0.21 -11.72 -7.54
C ARG A 169 -0.05 -12.91 -8.48
N SER A 170 1.17 -13.06 -9.00
CA SER A 170 1.56 -14.21 -9.83
C SER A 170 0.61 -14.45 -11.01
N SER A 171 0.11 -13.38 -11.59
CA SER A 171 -0.83 -13.41 -12.70
C SER A 171 -0.10 -13.08 -14.00
N ASN A 172 -0.56 -13.69 -15.10
CA ASN A 172 0.05 -13.51 -16.42
C ASN A 172 -0.74 -12.52 -17.26
N PHE A 173 -0.90 -11.29 -16.81
CA PHE A 173 -1.57 -10.28 -17.62
C PHE A 173 -0.62 -9.19 -18.10
N GLY A 174 -0.77 -8.88 -19.37
CA GLY A 174 0.06 -7.93 -20.10
C GLY A 174 -0.75 -6.80 -20.67
N LEU A 175 -0.35 -6.32 -21.86
CA LEU A 175 -0.88 -5.12 -22.49
C LEU A 175 -2.41 -5.10 -22.69
N PRO A 176 -3.12 -6.20 -23.06
CA PRO A 176 -4.58 -6.19 -23.16
C PRO A 176 -5.24 -5.79 -21.83
N ALA A 177 -4.81 -6.40 -20.72
CA ALA A 177 -5.30 -6.08 -19.38
C ALA A 177 -5.01 -4.62 -18.99
N ALA A 178 -3.79 -4.14 -19.24
CA ALA A 178 -3.42 -2.75 -18.97
C ALA A 178 -4.31 -1.76 -19.75
N LYS A 179 -4.54 -2.01 -21.03
CA LYS A 179 -5.44 -1.20 -21.87
C LYS A 179 -6.89 -1.24 -21.36
N ALA A 180 -7.39 -2.40 -20.96
CA ALA A 180 -8.74 -2.53 -20.41
C ALA A 180 -8.90 -1.70 -19.14
N MET A 181 -7.95 -1.79 -18.20
CA MET A 181 -7.94 -0.96 -16.98
C MET A 181 -7.83 0.53 -17.29
N ALA A 182 -6.93 0.92 -18.21
CA ALA A 182 -6.70 2.31 -18.58
C ALA A 182 -7.92 2.98 -19.23
N ASN A 183 -8.76 2.21 -19.93
CA ASN A 183 -9.95 2.66 -20.62
C ASN A 183 -11.26 2.39 -19.88
N SER A 184 -11.20 1.77 -18.70
CA SER A 184 -12.38 1.43 -17.92
C SER A 184 -13.22 2.68 -17.58
N LYS A 185 -14.52 2.61 -17.83
CA LYS A 185 -15.51 3.64 -17.44
C LYS A 185 -16.00 3.45 -15.99
N HIS A 186 -15.63 2.35 -15.36
CA HIS A 186 -16.14 1.93 -14.05
C HIS A 186 -15.13 2.14 -12.92
N LEU A 187 -13.82 2.14 -13.22
CA LEU A 187 -12.76 2.33 -12.24
C LEU A 187 -12.49 3.82 -11.92
N VAL A 188 -13.57 4.61 -11.78
CA VAL A 188 -13.48 6.08 -11.63
C VAL A 188 -12.94 6.57 -10.30
N LYS A 189 -13.00 5.73 -9.25
CA LYS A 189 -12.44 6.03 -7.92
C LYS A 189 -11.15 5.26 -7.63
N PHE A 190 -10.54 4.69 -8.66
CA PHE A 190 -9.39 3.81 -8.50
C PHE A 190 -8.15 4.59 -8.07
N GLU A 191 -7.55 4.20 -6.96
CA GLU A 191 -6.46 4.90 -6.30
C GLU A 191 -5.18 4.07 -6.18
N SER A 192 -5.28 2.73 -6.25
CA SER A 192 -4.13 1.87 -6.00
C SER A 192 -4.08 0.66 -6.93
N ILE A 193 -2.93 0.51 -7.59
CA ILE A 193 -2.55 -0.66 -8.38
C ILE A 193 -1.43 -1.38 -7.64
N GLU A 194 -1.65 -2.65 -7.27
CA GLU A 194 -0.62 -3.49 -6.66
C GLU A 194 -0.52 -4.82 -7.42
N PHE A 195 0.60 -5.01 -8.12
CA PHE A 195 0.89 -6.25 -8.82
C PHE A 195 2.20 -6.84 -8.31
N SER A 196 2.20 -8.15 -8.04
CA SER A 196 3.41 -8.87 -7.63
C SER A 196 3.63 -10.06 -8.55
N ASN A 197 4.88 -10.28 -8.94
CA ASN A 197 5.32 -11.40 -9.77
C ASN A 197 4.55 -11.52 -11.10
N ASN A 198 4.33 -10.39 -11.79
CA ASN A 198 3.67 -10.34 -13.09
C ASN A 198 4.69 -9.98 -14.18
N LYS A 199 5.40 -10.98 -14.71
CA LYS A 199 6.45 -10.81 -15.70
C LYS A 199 5.98 -10.30 -17.08
N GLN A 200 4.68 -10.39 -17.37
CA GLN A 200 4.13 -9.83 -18.62
C GLN A 200 3.79 -8.35 -18.52
N TRP A 201 3.89 -7.78 -17.31
CA TRP A 201 3.70 -6.34 -17.12
C TRP A 201 5.00 -5.62 -17.44
N ASN A 202 5.05 -5.02 -18.62
CA ASN A 202 6.22 -4.35 -19.20
C ASN A 202 6.00 -2.85 -19.39
N ASP A 203 6.94 -2.18 -20.05
CA ASP A 203 6.89 -0.75 -20.32
C ASP A 203 5.64 -0.33 -21.10
N ASP A 204 5.18 -1.12 -22.09
CA ASP A 204 3.97 -0.83 -22.85
C ASP A 204 2.72 -0.85 -21.96
N CYS A 205 2.67 -1.74 -20.98
CA CYS A 205 1.60 -1.77 -19.99
C CYS A 205 1.59 -0.48 -19.16
N MET A 206 2.76 -0.05 -18.71
CA MET A 206 2.90 1.21 -17.97
C MET A 206 2.55 2.41 -18.83
N GLU A 207 2.94 2.44 -20.10
CA GLU A 207 2.55 3.48 -21.03
C GLU A 207 1.02 3.59 -21.14
N ALA A 208 0.32 2.46 -21.33
CA ALA A 208 -1.13 2.43 -21.40
C ALA A 208 -1.79 3.00 -20.13
N ILE A 209 -1.31 2.64 -18.94
CA ILE A 209 -1.80 3.19 -17.66
C ILE A 209 -1.50 4.70 -17.57
N CYS A 210 -0.30 5.14 -17.96
CA CYS A 210 0.10 6.56 -17.90
C CYS A 210 -0.73 7.44 -18.84
N GLN A 211 -1.17 6.92 -19.98
CA GLN A 211 -2.01 7.60 -20.95
C GLN A 211 -3.50 7.59 -20.58
N SER A 212 -3.91 6.87 -19.52
CA SER A 212 -5.31 6.76 -19.10
C SER A 212 -5.94 8.12 -18.82
N LYS A 213 -7.18 8.28 -19.31
CA LYS A 213 -8.01 9.45 -19.01
C LYS A 213 -8.86 9.28 -17.74
N THR A 214 -9.09 8.04 -17.31
CA THR A 214 -9.96 7.70 -16.18
C THR A 214 -9.19 7.47 -14.87
N LEU A 215 -7.95 7.01 -14.94
CA LEU A 215 -7.11 6.71 -13.78
C LEU A 215 -6.35 7.94 -13.22
N GLY A 216 -6.84 9.15 -13.46
CA GLY A 216 -6.20 10.39 -13.03
C GLY A 216 -6.06 10.56 -11.50
N GLY A 217 -6.80 9.77 -10.73
CA GLY A 217 -6.79 9.77 -9.25
C GLY A 217 -5.83 8.77 -8.60
N LEU A 218 -4.97 8.08 -9.36
CA LEU A 218 -4.03 7.11 -8.78
C LEU A 218 -3.12 7.76 -7.75
N LYS A 219 -3.06 7.14 -6.56
CA LYS A 219 -2.24 7.56 -5.42
C LYS A 219 -1.10 6.57 -5.13
N ARG A 220 -1.29 5.30 -5.48
CA ARG A 220 -0.32 4.25 -5.22
C ARG A 220 -0.15 3.33 -6.41
N ILE A 221 1.11 3.09 -6.77
CA ILE A 221 1.51 2.06 -7.74
C ILE A 221 2.61 1.24 -7.09
N CYS A 222 2.39 -0.07 -6.98
CA CYS A 222 3.36 -1.03 -6.47
C CYS A 222 3.49 -2.19 -7.46
N LEU A 223 4.66 -2.32 -8.06
CA LEU A 223 4.97 -3.31 -9.10
C LEU A 223 6.22 -4.10 -8.68
N GLU A 224 6.03 -5.30 -8.21
CA GLU A 224 7.10 -6.19 -7.80
C GLU A 224 7.29 -7.30 -8.85
N GLY A 225 8.50 -7.45 -9.39
CA GLY A 225 8.81 -8.50 -10.37
C GLY A 225 8.07 -8.33 -11.70
N ALA A 226 7.79 -7.09 -12.10
CA ALA A 226 7.37 -6.70 -13.44
C ALA A 226 8.60 -6.58 -14.34
N ASP A 227 8.42 -6.79 -15.64
CA ASP A 227 9.48 -6.67 -16.64
C ASP A 227 9.60 -5.21 -17.12
N LEU A 228 10.08 -4.35 -16.22
CA LEU A 228 10.19 -2.92 -16.46
C LEU A 228 11.63 -2.50 -16.74
N SER A 229 11.78 -1.65 -17.74
CA SER A 229 13.04 -1.03 -18.10
C SER A 229 12.96 0.51 -17.97
N ARG A 230 13.96 1.21 -18.51
CA ARG A 230 13.96 2.68 -18.58
C ARG A 230 12.77 3.25 -19.38
N GLY A 231 12.19 2.46 -20.32
CA GLY A 231 11.20 2.95 -21.27
C GLY A 231 9.97 3.60 -20.66
N PHE A 232 9.46 3.07 -19.53
CA PHE A 232 8.27 3.63 -18.89
C PHE A 232 8.51 4.96 -18.15
N CYS A 233 9.75 5.29 -17.79
CA CYS A 233 10.06 6.39 -16.87
C CYS A 233 9.53 7.74 -17.34
N LYS A 234 9.72 8.06 -18.63
CA LYS A 234 9.22 9.33 -19.19
C LYS A 234 7.70 9.37 -19.30
N HIS A 235 7.03 8.22 -19.53
CA HIS A 235 5.58 8.13 -19.54
C HIS A 235 5.01 8.43 -18.17
N LEU A 236 5.59 7.85 -17.12
CA LEU A 236 5.18 8.10 -15.74
C LEU A 236 5.42 9.57 -15.34
N ALA A 237 6.55 10.16 -15.74
CA ALA A 237 6.85 11.56 -15.50
C ALA A 237 5.83 12.51 -16.15
N SER A 238 5.14 12.09 -17.21
CA SER A 238 4.14 12.86 -17.95
C SER A 238 2.70 12.48 -17.60
N ALA A 239 2.47 11.44 -16.81
CA ALA A 239 1.15 10.93 -16.48
C ALA A 239 0.32 11.96 -15.70
N LYS A 240 -1.00 12.04 -15.98
CA LYS A 240 -1.91 12.95 -15.26
C LYS A 240 -1.94 12.69 -13.76
N PHE A 241 -1.99 11.41 -13.36
CA PHE A 241 -1.99 11.01 -11.96
C PHE A 241 -0.66 11.26 -11.23
N ARG A 242 0.40 11.67 -11.90
CA ARG A 242 1.66 12.09 -11.26
C ARG A 242 1.41 13.13 -10.15
N ASN A 243 0.43 14.01 -10.35
CA ASN A 243 0.09 15.04 -9.36
C ASN A 243 -0.64 14.49 -8.12
N SER A 244 -1.31 13.34 -8.22
CA SER A 244 -1.99 12.67 -7.11
C SER A 244 -1.17 11.55 -6.48
N LEU A 245 -0.09 11.10 -7.14
CA LEU A 245 0.71 9.96 -6.70
C LEU A 245 1.40 10.24 -5.36
N GLU A 246 1.13 9.39 -4.38
CA GLU A 246 1.67 9.44 -3.03
C GLU A 246 2.72 8.36 -2.77
N SER A 247 2.62 7.21 -3.44
CA SER A 247 3.55 6.09 -3.32
C SER A 247 3.84 5.48 -4.68
N PHE A 248 5.12 5.35 -5.01
CA PHE A 248 5.60 4.62 -6.17
C PHE A 248 6.66 3.62 -5.72
N GLU A 249 6.38 2.35 -5.99
CA GLU A 249 7.20 1.22 -5.52
C GLU A 249 7.42 0.26 -6.68
N ILE A 250 8.67 0.05 -7.06
CA ILE A 250 9.08 -0.97 -8.03
C ILE A 250 10.25 -1.76 -7.47
N THR A 251 10.35 -3.02 -7.87
CA THR A 251 11.45 -3.90 -7.51
C THR A 251 11.83 -4.77 -8.70
N PHE A 252 13.13 -4.92 -8.94
CA PHE A 252 13.70 -5.66 -10.06
C PHE A 252 13.36 -5.03 -11.43
N ALA A 253 13.64 -3.74 -11.60
CA ALA A 253 13.45 -3.01 -12.85
C ALA A 253 14.77 -2.43 -13.35
N GLU A 254 15.09 -2.61 -14.62
CA GLU A 254 16.35 -2.16 -15.23
C GLU A 254 16.27 -0.69 -15.66
N ILE A 255 16.06 0.23 -14.71
CA ILE A 255 15.92 1.66 -15.03
C ILE A 255 17.25 2.40 -15.09
N GLY A 256 18.20 2.05 -14.24
CA GLY A 256 19.49 2.73 -14.13
C GLY A 256 19.39 4.21 -13.74
N ASP A 257 20.54 4.87 -13.64
CA ASP A 257 20.58 6.30 -13.27
C ASP A 257 19.87 7.19 -14.32
N ASN A 258 20.01 6.89 -15.60
CA ASN A 258 19.37 7.65 -16.67
C ASN A 258 17.84 7.54 -16.64
N GLY A 259 17.29 6.35 -16.33
CA GLY A 259 15.86 6.16 -16.16
C GLY A 259 15.33 6.93 -14.95
N LEU A 260 16.11 6.98 -13.86
CA LEU A 260 15.77 7.81 -12.72
C LEU A 260 15.73 9.31 -13.07
N GLU A 261 16.65 9.79 -13.89
CA GLU A 261 16.65 11.18 -14.38
C GLU A 261 15.38 11.49 -15.19
N GLU A 262 14.96 10.58 -16.06
CA GLU A 262 13.71 10.68 -16.82
C GLU A 262 12.49 10.62 -15.92
N LEU A 263 12.49 9.68 -14.97
CA LEU A 263 11.38 9.49 -14.01
C LEU A 263 11.05 10.79 -13.27
N ILE A 264 12.07 11.46 -12.75
CA ILE A 264 11.87 12.71 -12.02
C ILE A 264 12.11 13.97 -12.86
N SER A 265 12.03 13.89 -14.19
CA SER A 265 12.14 15.05 -15.08
C SER A 265 11.06 16.11 -14.81
N ASN A 266 9.88 15.70 -14.33
CA ASN A 266 8.81 16.56 -13.85
C ASN A 266 8.58 16.38 -12.33
N PRO A 267 8.05 17.39 -11.62
CA PRO A 267 7.76 17.29 -10.19
C PRO A 267 6.68 16.28 -9.84
N PHE A 268 6.83 15.59 -8.71
CA PHE A 268 5.81 14.75 -8.05
C PHE A 268 5.39 15.43 -6.74
N PRO A 269 4.44 16.37 -6.77
CA PRO A 269 4.17 17.28 -5.67
C PRO A 269 3.60 16.60 -4.42
N ASN A 270 3.04 15.40 -4.55
CA ASN A 270 2.41 14.67 -3.46
C ASN A 270 3.11 13.34 -3.10
N LEU A 271 4.21 12.98 -3.79
CA LEU A 271 4.92 11.74 -3.54
C LEU A 271 5.57 11.74 -2.16
N LYS A 272 5.16 10.80 -1.31
CA LYS A 272 5.65 10.59 0.06
C LYS A 272 6.61 9.40 0.16
N THR A 273 6.39 8.38 -0.68
CA THR A 273 7.17 7.15 -0.70
C THR A 273 7.67 6.86 -2.12
N LEU A 274 8.98 6.69 -2.24
CA LEU A 274 9.65 6.24 -3.47
C LEU A 274 10.54 5.04 -3.13
N LEU A 275 10.17 3.86 -3.62
CA LEU A 275 10.96 2.64 -3.44
C LEU A 275 11.41 2.12 -4.80
N LEU A 276 12.70 2.16 -5.04
CA LEU A 276 13.38 1.71 -6.27
C LEU A 276 14.41 0.63 -5.88
N ASN A 277 13.91 -0.56 -5.50
CA ASN A 277 14.76 -1.64 -5.03
C ASN A 277 15.21 -2.52 -6.19
N ALA A 278 16.50 -2.88 -6.25
CA ALA A 278 17.07 -3.66 -7.35
C ALA A 278 16.74 -3.01 -8.71
N CYS A 279 17.10 -1.74 -8.88
CA CYS A 279 16.78 -0.92 -10.06
C CYS A 279 18.02 -0.40 -10.77
N ASP A 280 19.18 -1.03 -10.59
CA ASP A 280 20.47 -0.70 -11.21
C ASP A 280 20.95 0.75 -10.97
N LEU A 281 20.60 1.30 -9.81
CA LEU A 281 20.99 2.64 -9.43
C LEU A 281 22.38 2.67 -8.79
N SER A 282 23.17 3.69 -9.17
CA SER A 282 24.49 3.94 -8.59
C SER A 282 24.50 5.17 -7.66
N GLY A 283 25.66 5.46 -7.10
CA GLY A 283 25.87 6.70 -6.34
C GLY A 283 25.58 7.97 -7.16
N LYS A 284 25.71 7.92 -8.51
CA LYS A 284 25.34 9.03 -9.39
C LYS A 284 23.85 9.32 -9.38
N GLY A 285 23.02 8.26 -9.42
CA GLY A 285 21.57 8.39 -9.32
C GLY A 285 21.13 9.03 -8.01
N LEU A 286 21.72 8.62 -6.88
CA LEU A 286 21.44 9.25 -5.58
C LEU A 286 21.91 10.71 -5.52
N GLU A 287 23.07 11.02 -6.10
CA GLU A 287 23.56 12.40 -6.22
C GLU A 287 22.58 13.25 -7.06
N PHE A 288 22.05 12.70 -8.16
CA PHE A 288 21.05 13.37 -8.99
C PHE A 288 19.75 13.65 -8.22
N LEU A 289 19.25 12.67 -7.44
CA LEU A 289 18.10 12.87 -6.53
C LEU A 289 18.34 14.01 -5.54
N CYS A 290 19.52 14.04 -4.94
CA CYS A 290 19.92 15.08 -4.01
C CYS A 290 19.89 16.49 -4.64
N LYS A 291 20.37 16.62 -5.87
CA LYS A 291 20.37 17.90 -6.61
C LYS A 291 18.96 18.34 -7.01
N ASN A 292 18.07 17.40 -7.28
CA ASN A 292 16.72 17.63 -7.79
C ASN A 292 15.61 17.41 -6.75
N HIS A 293 15.92 17.33 -5.45
CA HIS A 293 14.96 17.00 -4.38
C HIS A 293 13.73 17.92 -4.33
N LYS A 294 13.82 19.15 -4.80
CA LYS A 294 12.72 20.10 -4.91
C LYS A 294 11.57 19.60 -5.81
N ARG A 295 11.86 18.63 -6.69
CA ARG A 295 10.83 17.95 -7.50
C ARG A 295 10.03 16.93 -6.71
N LEU A 296 10.48 16.59 -5.50
CA LEU A 296 9.90 15.61 -4.57
C LEU A 296 9.63 16.24 -3.19
N PRO A 297 8.85 17.36 -3.10
CA PRO A 297 8.80 18.21 -1.91
C PRO A 297 8.19 17.53 -0.68
N LYS A 298 7.42 16.46 -0.84
CA LYS A 298 6.78 15.72 0.26
C LYS A 298 7.39 14.34 0.51
N LEU A 299 8.51 14.00 -0.15
CA LEU A 299 9.10 12.67 0.00
C LEU A 299 9.69 12.50 1.40
N THR A 300 9.20 11.53 2.14
CA THR A 300 9.66 11.18 3.49
C THR A 300 10.27 9.79 3.57
N THR A 301 9.94 8.92 2.62
CA THR A 301 10.46 7.55 2.57
C THR A 301 11.16 7.30 1.25
N LEU A 302 12.46 7.00 1.32
CA LEU A 302 13.30 6.64 0.18
C LEU A 302 13.85 5.22 0.36
N GLY A 303 13.55 4.31 -0.57
CA GLY A 303 14.06 2.94 -0.58
C GLY A 303 14.88 2.67 -1.83
N LEU A 304 16.13 2.29 -1.63
CA LEU A 304 17.14 2.00 -2.64
C LEU A 304 17.89 0.70 -2.31
N ASN A 305 17.20 -0.29 -1.74
CA ASN A 305 17.84 -1.57 -1.40
C ASN A 305 18.28 -2.32 -2.67
N PHE A 306 19.32 -3.15 -2.56
CA PHE A 306 19.79 -3.99 -3.66
C PHE A 306 20.20 -3.19 -4.91
N ASN A 307 20.92 -2.09 -4.72
CA ASN A 307 21.46 -1.27 -5.79
C ASN A 307 23.00 -1.19 -5.68
N ALA A 308 23.63 -0.38 -6.48
CA ALA A 308 25.08 -0.13 -6.46
C ALA A 308 25.41 1.26 -5.86
N ILE A 309 24.65 1.69 -4.83
CA ILE A 309 24.90 2.98 -4.17
C ILE A 309 26.19 2.89 -3.36
N ASP A 310 27.16 3.71 -3.73
CA ASP A 310 28.50 3.82 -3.13
C ASP A 310 28.62 5.03 -2.17
N ASP A 311 29.83 5.24 -1.65
CA ASP A 311 30.14 6.36 -0.77
C ASP A 311 29.90 7.74 -1.42
N ARG A 312 30.03 7.87 -2.73
CA ARG A 312 29.76 9.12 -3.46
C ARG A 312 28.29 9.54 -3.26
N GLY A 313 27.35 8.60 -3.46
CA GLY A 313 25.93 8.87 -3.26
C GLY A 313 25.59 9.21 -1.81
N ALA A 314 26.18 8.49 -0.86
CA ALA A 314 26.01 8.73 0.56
C ALA A 314 26.53 10.11 1.01
N ILE A 315 27.71 10.52 0.51
CA ILE A 315 28.29 11.83 0.76
C ILE A 315 27.43 12.94 0.16
N ALA A 316 26.90 12.75 -1.05
CA ALA A 316 25.98 13.70 -1.65
C ALA A 316 24.71 13.86 -0.82
N LEU A 317 24.11 12.76 -0.35
CA LEU A 317 22.93 12.78 0.53
C LEU A 317 23.23 13.50 1.84
N SER A 318 24.38 13.25 2.45
CA SER A 318 24.77 13.86 3.73
C SER A 318 24.88 15.38 3.69
N LYS A 319 25.19 15.93 2.54
CA LYS A 319 25.32 17.39 2.29
C LYS A 319 24.03 18.05 1.80
N SER A 320 23.03 17.25 1.40
CA SER A 320 21.82 17.73 0.74
C SER A 320 20.72 18.13 1.74
N GLU A 321 19.99 19.19 1.44
CA GLU A 321 18.74 19.53 2.14
C GLU A 321 17.67 18.42 2.01
N PHE A 322 17.80 17.55 1.02
CA PHE A 322 16.95 16.39 0.87
C PHE A 322 16.91 15.52 2.14
N LEU A 323 18.04 15.40 2.84
CA LEU A 323 18.13 14.61 4.06
C LEU A 323 17.28 15.16 5.21
N THR A 324 17.02 16.48 5.24
CA THR A 324 16.22 17.09 6.30
C THR A 324 14.76 16.65 6.30
N GLN A 325 14.20 16.34 5.12
CA GLN A 325 12.81 15.93 4.96
C GLN A 325 12.59 14.42 5.10
N LEU A 326 13.64 13.60 4.91
CA LEU A 326 13.52 12.14 4.93
C LEU A 326 13.36 11.62 6.37
N LEU A 327 12.34 10.78 6.58
CA LEU A 327 12.06 10.07 7.82
C LEU A 327 12.49 8.60 7.78
N SER A 328 12.59 8.02 6.57
CA SER A 328 13.04 6.64 6.36
C SER A 328 13.91 6.56 5.12
N VAL A 329 15.11 6.04 5.28
CA VAL A 329 16.08 5.80 4.19
C VAL A 329 16.52 4.34 4.24
N ARG A 330 16.25 3.57 3.19
CA ARG A 330 16.57 2.15 3.10
C ARG A 330 17.59 1.95 1.99
N MET A 331 18.82 1.58 2.35
CA MET A 331 19.91 1.32 1.41
C MET A 331 20.66 0.04 1.81
N SER A 332 19.91 -0.99 2.18
CA SER A 332 20.45 -2.34 2.46
C SER A 332 21.00 -2.97 1.19
N GLN A 333 22.04 -3.79 1.30
CA GLN A 333 22.61 -4.50 0.15
C GLN A 333 22.99 -3.54 -1.00
N ASN A 334 23.83 -2.57 -0.63
CA ASN A 334 24.46 -1.62 -1.54
C ASN A 334 25.99 -1.69 -1.39
N GLU A 335 26.70 -0.72 -1.95
CA GLU A 335 28.15 -0.65 -1.98
C GLU A 335 28.73 0.39 -0.99
N LEU A 336 27.94 0.79 0.03
CA LEU A 336 28.38 1.78 1.01
C LEU A 336 29.58 1.29 1.81
N GLY A 337 30.62 2.07 1.80
CA GLY A 337 31.81 1.91 2.62
C GLY A 337 31.73 2.72 3.92
N LEU A 338 32.86 2.75 4.63
CA LEU A 338 32.97 3.45 5.90
C LEU A 338 32.82 4.97 5.76
N GLU A 339 33.36 5.53 4.68
CA GLU A 339 33.33 6.99 4.46
C GLU A 339 31.91 7.51 4.19
N GLY A 340 31.13 6.80 3.40
CA GLY A 340 29.71 7.13 3.16
C GLY A 340 28.88 7.07 4.42
N LEU A 341 29.08 6.01 5.24
CA LEU A 341 28.37 5.85 6.51
C LEU A 341 28.73 6.92 7.53
N LYS A 342 30.03 7.29 7.65
CA LYS A 342 30.50 8.41 8.49
C LYS A 342 29.86 9.74 8.04
N ALA A 343 29.81 9.97 6.72
CA ALA A 343 29.22 11.20 6.18
C ALA A 343 27.75 11.34 6.53
N ILE A 344 26.95 10.27 6.37
CA ILE A 344 25.53 10.26 6.75
C ILE A 344 25.38 10.43 8.27
N GLY A 345 26.15 9.67 9.06
CA GLY A 345 26.09 9.69 10.53
C GLY A 345 26.39 11.06 11.12
N GLY A 346 27.45 11.70 10.63
CA GLY A 346 27.91 13.01 11.08
C GLY A 346 27.23 14.20 10.41
N SER A 347 26.24 13.98 9.52
CA SER A 347 25.61 15.06 8.77
C SER A 347 24.80 16.01 9.67
N PRO A 348 25.06 17.33 9.62
CA PRO A 348 24.23 18.34 10.31
C PRO A 348 22.84 18.47 9.68
N LYS A 349 22.64 17.98 8.45
CA LYS A 349 21.33 17.95 7.75
C LYS A 349 20.44 16.80 8.16
N ARG A 350 20.98 15.85 8.94
CA ARG A 350 20.20 14.69 9.37
C ARG A 350 19.09 15.07 10.33
N ASN A 351 17.85 14.80 9.97
CA ASN A 351 16.74 14.89 10.91
C ASN A 351 16.90 13.81 11.99
N LYS A 352 16.80 14.18 13.27
CA LYS A 352 16.92 13.24 14.41
C LYS A 352 15.90 12.10 14.36
N LYS A 353 14.79 12.27 13.65
CA LYS A 353 13.74 11.25 13.48
C LYS A 353 14.02 10.30 12.30
N THR A 354 15.00 10.59 11.44
CA THR A 354 15.32 9.75 10.28
C THR A 354 15.81 8.38 10.72
N LYS A 355 15.12 7.34 10.23
CA LYS A 355 15.52 5.95 10.40
C LYS A 355 16.29 5.48 9.18
N PHE A 356 17.49 4.93 9.38
CA PHE A 356 18.30 4.35 8.32
C PHE A 356 18.29 2.82 8.43
N TYR A 357 18.12 2.15 7.30
CA TYR A 357 18.20 0.69 7.18
C TYR A 357 19.33 0.38 6.20
N LEU A 358 20.49 -0.01 6.72
CA LEU A 358 21.77 -0.09 5.99
C LEU A 358 22.47 -1.46 6.06
N PRO A 359 21.85 -2.59 6.49
CA PRO A 359 22.56 -3.86 6.61
C PRO A 359 23.11 -4.36 5.27
N LYS A 360 24.11 -5.24 5.34
CA LYS A 360 24.73 -5.90 4.17
C LYS A 360 25.36 -4.94 3.15
N ASN A 361 25.95 -3.86 3.61
CA ASN A 361 26.85 -3.00 2.84
C ASN A 361 28.33 -3.46 3.00
N LYS A 362 29.26 -2.79 2.36
CA LYS A 362 30.72 -3.16 2.37
C LYS A 362 31.42 -2.95 3.72
N VAL A 363 30.69 -2.63 4.80
CA VAL A 363 31.23 -2.35 6.12
C VAL A 363 31.09 -3.56 7.05
N ARG A 364 32.17 -3.93 7.72
CA ARG A 364 32.19 -5.04 8.70
C ARG A 364 31.47 -4.65 10.00
N GLY A 365 30.84 -5.62 10.66
CA GLY A 365 30.00 -5.38 11.85
C GLY A 365 30.66 -4.58 12.98
N GLY A 366 31.95 -4.77 13.25
CA GLY A 366 32.69 -4.01 14.27
C GLY A 366 32.84 -2.52 13.94
N GLN A 367 33.04 -2.17 12.66
CA GLN A 367 33.13 -0.78 12.22
C GLN A 367 31.77 -0.08 12.29
N LEU A 368 30.72 -0.82 12.01
CA LEU A 368 29.34 -0.32 12.10
C LEU A 368 28.93 -0.06 13.56
N SER A 369 29.30 -0.95 14.48
CA SER A 369 29.07 -0.77 15.92
C SER A 369 29.75 0.50 16.44
N HIS A 370 30.99 0.77 16.00
CA HIS A 370 31.71 1.98 16.34
C HIS A 370 31.03 3.26 15.82
N LEU A 371 30.48 3.23 14.58
CA LEU A 371 29.71 4.34 14.02
C LEU A 371 28.43 4.62 14.78
N ILE A 372 27.74 3.58 15.23
CA ILE A 372 26.54 3.69 16.07
C ILE A 372 26.88 4.35 17.41
N GLN A 373 28.01 4.03 18.01
CA GLN A 373 28.50 4.66 19.26
C GLN A 373 28.81 6.15 19.04
N LEU A 374 29.43 6.52 17.91
CA LEU A 374 29.84 7.90 17.63
C LEU A 374 28.69 8.83 17.24
N HIS A 375 27.71 8.33 16.52
CA HIS A 375 26.67 9.15 15.89
C HIS A 375 25.24 8.85 16.36
N GLY A 376 25.08 7.97 17.36
CA GLY A 376 23.76 7.55 17.86
C GLY A 376 23.07 6.54 16.93
N ASN A 377 21.92 6.03 17.36
CA ASN A 377 21.21 4.94 16.69
C ASN A 377 20.88 5.26 15.24
N PHE A 378 21.51 4.56 14.31
CA PHE A 378 21.06 4.48 12.91
C PHE A 378 19.85 3.54 12.81
N GLY A 379 18.71 3.83 13.44
CA GLY A 379 17.51 2.99 13.39
C GLY A 379 17.76 1.51 13.77
N SER A 380 16.79 0.84 14.30
CA SER A 380 16.91 -0.58 14.64
C SER A 380 17.37 -1.39 13.43
N PHE A 381 18.47 -2.12 13.60
CA PHE A 381 18.81 -3.26 12.74
C PHE A 381 17.79 -4.35 13.04
N ASP A 382 16.66 -4.29 12.36
CA ASP A 382 15.67 -5.36 12.45
C ASP A 382 16.26 -6.57 11.72
N ARG A 383 16.68 -7.58 12.50
CA ARG A 383 17.35 -8.78 12.01
C ARG A 383 16.47 -9.66 11.13
N ASP A 384 15.14 -9.46 11.13
CA ASP A 384 14.23 -10.53 10.74
C ASP A 384 12.98 -10.11 9.96
N ARG A 385 13.04 -9.16 9.01
CA ARG A 385 11.97 -9.06 8.00
C ARG A 385 12.50 -8.69 6.62
N VAL A 386 13.39 -9.50 6.10
CA VAL A 386 13.45 -9.73 4.67
C VAL A 386 12.51 -10.90 4.40
N ALA A 387 11.32 -10.62 3.89
CA ALA A 387 10.56 -11.66 3.21
C ALA A 387 11.52 -12.26 2.18
N ALA A 388 11.87 -13.53 2.39
CA ALA A 388 12.77 -14.24 1.54
C ALA A 388 12.12 -14.34 0.15
N VAL A 389 12.48 -13.43 -0.74
CA VAL A 389 12.34 -13.66 -2.18
C VAL A 389 13.55 -14.54 -2.52
N ARG A 390 13.36 -15.85 -2.54
CA ARG A 390 14.29 -16.79 -3.18
C ARG A 390 14.05 -16.73 -4.68
N PRO A 391 15.12 -16.91 -5.47
CA PRO A 391 15.07 -16.86 -6.94
C PRO A 391 14.11 -17.89 -7.56
#